data_ddd2a85ca4bb48d35558f40447099410
#
_entry.id   ddd2a85ca4bb48d35558f40447099410
#
_cell.length_a   1.000
_cell.length_b   1.000
_cell.length_c   1.000
_cell.angle_alpha   90.00
_cell.angle_beta   90.00
_cell.angle_gamma   90.00
#
_symmetry.space_group_name_H-M   'P 1'
#
loop_
_entity.id
_entity.type
_entity.pdbx_description
1 polymer ?
#
loop_
_entity_poly.entity_id
_entity_poly.type
_entity_poly.pdbx_seq_one_letter_code
_entity_poly.pdbx_strand_id
1 'polypeptide(L)'
;MQTTLAEGRLFRDINLPLGPAASINSTNDVTVNAYYVSNESSFDPSLPSLRRLTLRANGNFGEDQEVIPGVENLQIQFGVDTDLDGDVDRYVDKDHPLVTSGAAGYDPDAQIIAVRLWLLVGTPADDPAWVDERSYLTPDADLGALVGGAADYPANFRRLQISKTIFLYNEGA
;
A
#
# COMPACT_ATOMS: atom_id res chain seq x y z
N MET A 1 6.60 -14.15 -19.69
CA MET A 1 7.04 -12.75 -19.73
C MET A 1 8.23 -12.61 -18.79
N GLN A 2 9.41 -12.25 -19.29
CA GLN A 2 10.56 -11.97 -18.42
C GLN A 2 10.67 -10.47 -18.23
N THR A 3 10.64 -10.03 -17.00
CA THR A 3 10.88 -8.64 -16.61
C THR A 3 12.22 -8.54 -15.92
N THR A 4 13.10 -7.71 -16.42
CA THR A 4 14.40 -7.44 -15.79
C THR A 4 14.46 -5.98 -15.38
N LEU A 5 14.74 -5.73 -14.12
CA LEU A 5 14.97 -4.38 -13.62
C LEU A 5 16.48 -4.08 -13.74
N ALA A 6 16.85 -3.13 -14.58
CA ALA A 6 18.19 -2.61 -14.70
C ALA A 6 18.17 -1.08 -14.66
N GLU A 7 18.98 -0.47 -13.80
CA GLU A 7 19.13 0.98 -13.66
C GLU A 7 17.80 1.74 -13.42
N GLY A 8 16.86 1.14 -12.67
CA GLY A 8 15.56 1.77 -12.39
C GLY A 8 14.60 1.78 -13.58
N ARG A 9 14.87 0.99 -14.62
CA ARG A 9 13.99 0.85 -15.79
C ARG A 9 13.43 -0.55 -15.88
N LEU A 10 12.14 -0.65 -16.20
CA LEU A 10 11.49 -1.91 -16.49
C LEU A 10 11.49 -2.15 -18.00
N PHE A 11 12.07 -3.27 -18.42
CA PHE A 11 12.06 -3.69 -19.81
C PHE A 11 10.94 -4.71 -20.00
N ARG A 12 9.96 -4.37 -20.81
CA ARG A 12 8.92 -5.31 -21.24
C ARG A 12 9.39 -5.95 -22.55
N ASP A 13 9.72 -7.22 -22.46
CA ASP A 13 10.03 -8.01 -23.63
C ASP A 13 9.18 -9.26 -23.68
N ILE A 14 8.59 -9.49 -24.83
CA ILE A 14 7.66 -10.59 -25.02
C ILE A 14 8.37 -11.83 -25.60
N ASN A 15 9.57 -11.74 -26.20
CA ASN A 15 10.13 -12.88 -26.94
C ASN A 15 11.64 -12.81 -27.21
N LEU A 16 12.46 -12.17 -26.39
CA LEU A 16 13.87 -12.07 -26.72
C LEU A 16 14.72 -13.14 -26.03
N PRO A 17 15.45 -13.96 -26.80
CA PRO A 17 16.65 -14.57 -26.29
C PRO A 17 17.64 -13.44 -25.98
N LEU A 18 18.17 -13.42 -24.76
CA LEU A 18 19.20 -12.47 -24.31
C LEU A 18 20.44 -12.61 -25.22
N GLY A 19 20.45 -11.89 -26.34
CA GLY A 19 21.55 -11.81 -27.29
C GLY A 19 21.89 -10.38 -27.61
N PRO A 20 23.13 -10.09 -28.07
CA PRO A 20 23.60 -8.71 -28.26
C PRO A 20 22.90 -7.90 -29.37
N ALA A 21 21.85 -8.46 -29.99
CA ALA A 21 21.08 -7.80 -31.04
C ALA A 21 19.58 -7.63 -30.69
N ALA A 22 19.20 -7.81 -29.44
CA ALA A 22 17.83 -7.68 -29.01
C ALA A 22 17.39 -6.20 -29.07
N SER A 23 16.47 -5.89 -29.96
CA SER A 23 15.82 -4.59 -29.97
C SER A 23 14.85 -4.51 -28.79
N ILE A 24 15.09 -3.55 -27.93
CA ILE A 24 14.15 -3.22 -26.82
C ILE A 24 12.94 -2.56 -27.46
N ASN A 25 11.79 -3.23 -27.41
CA ASN A 25 10.55 -2.74 -28.01
C ASN A 25 9.95 -1.56 -27.24
N SER A 26 10.15 -1.52 -25.91
CA SER A 26 9.80 -0.36 -25.10
C SER A 26 10.61 -0.32 -23.80
N THR A 27 10.96 0.87 -23.35
CA THR A 27 11.51 1.12 -22.03
C THR A 27 10.58 2.05 -21.28
N ASN A 28 10.21 1.69 -20.07
CA ASN A 28 9.41 2.52 -19.21
C ASN A 28 10.21 2.84 -17.94
N ASP A 29 10.21 4.10 -17.54
CA ASP A 29 10.75 4.46 -16.24
C ASP A 29 9.83 3.93 -15.14
N VAL A 30 10.40 3.20 -14.19
CA VAL A 30 9.66 2.64 -13.06
C VAL A 30 9.99 3.43 -11.81
N THR A 31 8.97 3.96 -11.18
CA THR A 31 9.05 4.55 -9.85
C THR A 31 8.47 3.56 -8.83
N VAL A 32 9.29 3.13 -7.89
CA VAL A 32 8.87 2.24 -6.80
C VAL A 32 8.91 3.01 -5.49
N ASN A 33 7.76 3.08 -4.82
CA ASN A 33 7.63 3.69 -3.51
C ASN A 33 7.17 2.65 -2.50
N ALA A 34 7.80 2.63 -1.32
CA ALA A 34 7.34 1.89 -0.16
C ALA A 34 6.74 2.88 0.84
N TYR A 35 5.48 2.64 1.23
CA TYR A 35 4.81 3.41 2.27
C TYR A 35 4.72 2.58 3.55
N TYR A 36 4.96 3.22 4.69
CA TYR A 36 4.90 2.56 5.99
C TYR A 36 4.53 3.57 7.09
N VAL A 37 4.05 3.06 8.21
CA VAL A 37 3.80 3.86 9.40
C VAL A 37 5.02 3.76 10.30
N SER A 38 5.59 4.93 10.64
CA SER A 38 6.66 5.10 11.61
C SER A 38 6.09 5.51 12.96
N ASN A 39 6.76 5.14 14.03
CA ASN A 39 6.42 5.61 15.37
C ASN A 39 6.86 7.06 15.65
N GLU A 40 7.57 7.67 14.70
CA GLU A 40 8.12 9.02 14.83
C GLU A 40 7.72 9.88 13.65
N SER A 41 7.41 11.15 13.91
CA SER A 41 7.19 12.19 12.92
C SER A 41 8.35 13.19 12.95
N SER A 42 8.64 13.77 11.78
CA SER A 42 9.60 14.87 11.67
C SER A 42 9.08 16.16 12.35
N PHE A 43 7.77 16.25 12.53
CA PHE A 43 7.11 17.37 13.20
C PHE A 43 7.21 17.22 14.73
N ASP A 44 6.94 16.03 15.26
CA ASP A 44 7.00 15.71 16.68
C ASP A 44 7.41 14.23 16.84
N PRO A 45 8.58 13.94 17.46
CA PRO A 45 9.03 12.55 17.62
C PRO A 45 8.11 11.66 18.46
N SER A 46 7.16 12.23 19.19
CA SER A 46 6.18 11.46 19.96
C SER A 46 4.96 11.03 19.13
N LEU A 47 4.84 11.52 17.89
CA LEU A 47 3.73 11.20 17.00
C LEU A 47 4.13 10.15 15.97
N PRO A 48 3.24 9.20 15.64
CA PRO A 48 3.42 8.36 14.47
C PRO A 48 3.28 9.16 13.17
N SER A 49 3.78 8.62 12.07
CA SER A 49 3.64 9.26 10.75
C SER A 49 3.60 8.25 9.63
N LEU A 50 2.89 8.58 8.55
CA LEU A 50 3.01 7.90 7.27
C LEU A 50 4.27 8.40 6.57
N ARG A 51 5.15 7.47 6.19
CA ARG A 51 6.41 7.76 5.51
C ARG A 51 6.52 7.05 4.18
N ARG A 52 7.40 7.55 3.33
CA ARG A 52 7.66 7.02 2.00
C ARG A 52 9.15 6.87 1.76
N LEU A 53 9.54 5.70 1.29
CA LEU A 53 10.86 5.44 0.71
C LEU A 53 10.72 5.25 -0.80
N THR A 54 11.55 5.91 -1.58
CA THR A 54 11.57 5.76 -3.04
C THR A 54 12.79 4.97 -3.46
N LEU A 55 12.62 3.93 -4.27
CA LEU A 55 13.72 3.15 -4.83
C LEU A 55 14.47 3.99 -5.89
N ARG A 56 15.78 4.12 -5.72
CA ARG A 56 16.66 4.81 -6.68
C ARG A 56 17.13 3.85 -7.76
N ALA A 57 17.57 4.40 -8.90
CA ALA A 57 18.10 3.64 -10.02
C ALA A 57 19.30 2.72 -9.65
N ASN A 58 20.05 3.06 -8.61
CA ASN A 58 21.16 2.24 -8.10
C ASN A 58 20.72 1.06 -7.22
N GLY A 59 19.41 0.82 -7.08
CA GLY A 59 18.85 -0.26 -6.26
C GLY A 59 18.76 0.03 -4.76
N ASN A 60 19.21 1.20 -4.29
CA ASN A 60 19.07 1.61 -2.92
C ASN A 60 17.80 2.44 -2.71
N PHE A 61 17.24 2.38 -1.53
CA PHE A 61 16.19 3.32 -1.15
C PHE A 61 16.77 4.73 -0.99
N GLY A 62 15.99 5.72 -1.43
CA GLY A 62 16.28 7.13 -1.27
C GLY A 62 16.07 7.61 0.17
N GLU A 63 15.96 8.93 0.29
CA GLU A 63 15.63 9.54 1.58
C GLU A 63 14.24 9.11 2.04
N ASP A 64 14.15 8.88 3.32
CA ASP A 64 12.89 8.63 4.00
C ASP A 64 12.14 9.96 4.17
N GLN A 65 10.98 10.05 3.54
CA GLN A 65 10.17 11.26 3.51
C GLN A 65 8.88 11.07 4.29
N GLU A 66 8.61 11.97 5.22
CA GLU A 66 7.32 12.06 5.85
C GLU A 66 6.26 12.55 4.87
N VAL A 67 5.12 11.86 4.83
CA VAL A 67 3.98 12.18 3.96
C VAL A 67 2.86 12.84 4.76
N ILE A 68 2.48 12.23 5.88
CA ILE A 68 1.42 12.74 6.77
C ILE A 68 1.79 12.43 8.23
N PRO A 69 1.93 13.46 9.09
CA PRO A 69 2.08 13.24 10.53
C PRO A 69 0.77 12.77 11.16
N GLY A 70 0.85 12.08 12.29
CA GLY A 70 -0.31 11.61 13.05
C GLY A 70 -0.99 10.36 12.50
N VAL A 71 -0.47 9.74 11.44
CA VAL A 71 -1.01 8.47 10.94
C VAL A 71 -0.58 7.33 11.86
N GLU A 72 -1.55 6.76 12.56
CA GLU A 72 -1.36 5.65 13.50
C GLU A 72 -1.45 4.29 12.82
N ASN A 73 -2.23 4.17 11.74
CA ASN A 73 -2.42 2.92 11.03
C ASN A 73 -2.70 3.12 9.54
N LEU A 74 -2.19 2.19 8.73
CA LEU A 74 -2.45 2.08 7.29
C LEU A 74 -2.78 0.63 6.96
N GLN A 75 -3.94 0.41 6.35
CA GLN A 75 -4.32 -0.91 5.81
C GLN A 75 -4.73 -0.80 4.35
N ILE A 76 -4.49 -1.90 3.63
CA ILE A 76 -4.68 -1.96 2.18
C ILE A 76 -5.38 -3.27 1.82
N GLN A 77 -6.37 -3.17 0.93
CA GLN A 77 -6.91 -4.30 0.18
C GLN A 77 -6.77 -4.07 -1.32
N PHE A 78 -6.63 -5.15 -2.05
CA PHE A 78 -6.57 -5.15 -3.50
C PHE A 78 -7.95 -5.50 -4.08
N GLY A 79 -8.45 -4.68 -4.99
CA GLY A 79 -9.62 -5.00 -5.79
C GLY A 79 -9.17 -5.82 -7.00
N VAL A 80 -9.69 -7.04 -7.09
CA VAL A 80 -9.30 -8.03 -8.09
C VAL A 80 -10.45 -8.25 -9.05
N ASP A 81 -10.10 -8.25 -10.34
CA ASP A 81 -10.91 -8.67 -11.47
C ASP A 81 -10.44 -10.08 -11.87
N THR A 82 -11.34 -11.06 -11.81
CA THR A 82 -11.05 -12.48 -12.06
C THR A 82 -11.59 -12.97 -13.40
N ASP A 83 -12.54 -12.25 -13.99
CA ASP A 83 -13.13 -12.61 -15.30
C ASP A 83 -12.78 -11.63 -16.43
N LEU A 84 -11.97 -10.62 -16.12
CA LEU A 84 -11.40 -9.65 -17.06
C LEU A 84 -12.46 -8.74 -17.72
N ASP A 85 -13.54 -8.48 -17.01
CA ASP A 85 -14.60 -7.58 -17.50
C ASP A 85 -14.35 -6.10 -17.17
N GLY A 86 -13.30 -5.80 -16.36
CA GLY A 86 -12.88 -4.46 -15.96
C GLY A 86 -13.52 -3.95 -14.67
N ASP A 87 -14.38 -4.75 -14.06
CA ASP A 87 -15.00 -4.46 -12.77
C ASP A 87 -14.32 -5.22 -11.63
N VAL A 88 -14.43 -4.70 -10.40
CA VAL A 88 -13.87 -5.37 -9.23
C VAL A 88 -14.82 -6.45 -8.73
N ASP A 89 -14.44 -7.72 -8.86
CA ASP A 89 -15.22 -8.85 -8.35
C ASP A 89 -15.17 -8.95 -6.83
N ARG A 90 -13.99 -8.71 -6.25
CA ARG A 90 -13.78 -8.77 -4.80
C ARG A 90 -12.59 -7.95 -4.35
N TYR A 91 -12.62 -7.60 -3.06
CA TYR A 91 -11.46 -7.05 -2.36
C TYR A 91 -10.80 -8.15 -1.53
N VAL A 92 -9.48 -8.24 -1.62
CA VAL A 92 -8.67 -9.25 -0.93
C VAL A 92 -7.48 -8.62 -0.21
N ASP A 93 -7.01 -9.26 0.86
CA ASP A 93 -5.81 -8.84 1.55
C ASP A 93 -4.55 -9.33 0.82
N LYS A 94 -3.40 -8.76 1.16
CA LYS A 94 -2.10 -8.99 0.50
C LYS A 94 -1.66 -10.45 0.42
N ASP A 95 -2.08 -11.28 1.37
CA ASP A 95 -1.74 -12.70 1.51
C ASP A 95 -2.88 -13.64 1.12
N HIS A 96 -3.92 -13.10 0.50
CA HIS A 96 -5.01 -13.93 0.00
C HIS A 96 -4.50 -14.88 -1.10
N PRO A 97 -4.90 -16.18 -1.06
CA PRO A 97 -4.43 -17.18 -2.03
C PRO A 97 -4.56 -16.77 -3.50
N LEU A 98 -5.63 -16.09 -3.86
CA LEU A 98 -5.90 -15.63 -5.23
C LEU A 98 -4.76 -14.79 -5.84
N VAL A 99 -4.10 -13.96 -5.03
CA VAL A 99 -3.03 -13.04 -5.47
C VAL A 99 -1.64 -13.46 -5.02
N THR A 100 -1.54 -14.55 -4.24
CA THR A 100 -0.27 -15.03 -3.71
C THR A 100 0.30 -16.14 -4.60
N SER A 101 1.36 -15.83 -5.33
CA SER A 101 2.01 -16.80 -6.22
C SER A 101 2.45 -18.06 -5.46
N GLY A 102 2.06 -19.24 -5.99
CA GLY A 102 2.37 -20.54 -5.39
C GLY A 102 1.40 -21.00 -4.31
N ALA A 103 0.42 -20.19 -3.92
CA ALA A 103 -0.63 -20.63 -3.03
C ALA A 103 -1.66 -21.52 -3.73
N ALA A 104 -2.27 -22.44 -3.00
CA ALA A 104 -3.42 -23.19 -3.49
C ALA A 104 -4.59 -22.22 -3.71
N GLY A 105 -5.02 -22.05 -4.97
CA GLY A 105 -6.05 -21.06 -5.35
C GLY A 105 -5.49 -19.78 -5.96
N TYR A 106 -4.18 -19.73 -6.22
CA TYR A 106 -3.58 -18.65 -7.02
C TYR A 106 -4.14 -18.68 -8.45
N ASP A 107 -4.57 -17.51 -8.89
CA ASP A 107 -5.05 -17.28 -10.24
C ASP A 107 -4.07 -16.35 -10.98
N PRO A 108 -3.29 -16.87 -11.95
CA PRO A 108 -2.33 -16.05 -12.68
C PRO A 108 -2.98 -15.06 -13.64
N ASP A 109 -4.24 -15.25 -13.98
CA ASP A 109 -4.99 -14.40 -14.90
C ASP A 109 -5.74 -13.28 -14.16
N ALA A 110 -5.93 -13.42 -12.85
CA ALA A 110 -6.56 -12.38 -12.03
C ALA A 110 -5.76 -11.07 -12.05
N GLN A 111 -6.44 -9.96 -12.27
CA GLN A 111 -5.83 -8.64 -12.34
C GLN A 111 -6.18 -7.79 -11.11
N ILE A 112 -5.16 -7.12 -10.56
CA ILE A 112 -5.40 -6.10 -9.53
C ILE A 112 -5.70 -4.79 -10.26
N ILE A 113 -6.95 -4.34 -10.18
CA ILE A 113 -7.44 -3.14 -10.86
C ILE A 113 -7.82 -2.01 -9.91
N ALA A 114 -7.83 -2.26 -8.61
CA ALA A 114 -8.08 -1.24 -7.60
C ALA A 114 -7.28 -1.48 -6.32
N VAL A 115 -7.03 -0.41 -5.59
CA VAL A 115 -6.48 -0.44 -4.24
C VAL A 115 -7.43 0.32 -3.32
N ARG A 116 -7.85 -0.32 -2.25
CA ARG A 116 -8.61 0.31 -1.17
C ARG A 116 -7.71 0.49 0.03
N LEU A 117 -7.63 1.71 0.55
CA LEU A 117 -6.84 2.00 1.74
C LEU A 117 -7.72 2.56 2.86
N TRP A 118 -7.25 2.28 4.08
CA TRP A 118 -7.76 2.86 5.31
C TRP A 118 -6.59 3.49 6.06
N LEU A 119 -6.80 4.73 6.47
CA LEU A 119 -5.87 5.47 7.32
C LEU A 119 -6.58 5.79 8.63
N LEU A 120 -5.91 5.55 9.74
CA LEU A 120 -6.31 6.07 11.05
C LEU A 120 -5.34 7.19 11.42
N VAL A 121 -5.88 8.38 11.65
CA VAL A 121 -5.09 9.58 11.92
C VAL A 121 -5.49 10.13 13.28
N GLY A 122 -4.54 10.23 14.19
CA GLY A 122 -4.71 10.83 15.52
C GLY A 122 -4.34 12.31 15.56
N THR A 123 -4.88 13.03 16.56
CA THR A 123 -4.47 14.41 16.85
C THR A 123 -3.06 14.45 17.44
N PRO A 124 -2.31 15.57 17.25
CA PRO A 124 -0.96 15.72 17.80
C PRO A 124 -0.91 15.77 19.32
N ALA A 125 -1.99 16.14 19.97
CA ALA A 125 -2.05 16.25 21.43
C ALA A 125 -3.25 15.49 21.99
N ASP A 126 -3.10 14.99 23.18
CA ASP A 126 -4.18 14.41 23.95
C ASP A 126 -5.19 15.48 24.37
N ASP A 127 -6.43 15.05 24.54
CA ASP A 127 -7.51 15.86 25.11
C ASP A 127 -8.03 15.15 26.37
N PRO A 128 -7.60 15.55 27.55
CA PRO A 128 -8.00 14.89 28.80
C PRO A 128 -9.51 14.91 29.07
N ALA A 129 -10.24 15.81 28.40
CA ALA A 129 -11.71 15.87 28.48
C ALA A 129 -12.40 14.97 27.46
N TRP A 130 -11.65 14.31 26.57
CA TRP A 130 -12.17 13.45 25.52
C TRP A 130 -11.91 11.99 25.84
N VAL A 131 -12.90 11.15 25.53
CA VAL A 131 -12.75 9.70 25.50
C VAL A 131 -13.22 9.21 24.15
N ASP A 132 -12.33 8.57 23.40
CA ASP A 132 -12.67 7.98 22.12
C ASP A 132 -13.29 6.59 22.34
N GLU A 133 -14.60 6.51 22.23
CA GLU A 133 -15.38 5.27 22.37
C GLU A 133 -15.74 4.66 21.00
N ARG A 134 -15.18 5.19 19.91
CA ARG A 134 -15.52 4.76 18.55
C ARG A 134 -14.78 3.49 18.19
N SER A 135 -15.48 2.63 17.44
CA SER A 135 -14.87 1.51 16.71
C SER A 135 -14.50 1.95 15.30
N TYR A 136 -13.35 1.51 14.83
CA TYR A 136 -12.86 1.83 13.49
C TYR A 136 -12.96 0.59 12.61
N LEU A 137 -13.79 0.67 11.54
CA LEU A 137 -13.99 -0.43 10.61
C LEU A 137 -12.81 -0.50 9.64
N THR A 138 -12.01 -1.53 9.78
CA THR A 138 -10.88 -1.83 8.91
C THR A 138 -10.95 -3.29 8.46
N PRO A 139 -10.23 -3.69 7.40
CA PRO A 139 -10.14 -5.09 6.99
C PRO A 139 -9.57 -6.01 8.08
N ASP A 140 -8.65 -5.49 8.86
CA ASP A 140 -8.06 -6.20 9.99
C ASP A 140 -9.03 -6.14 11.19
N ALA A 141 -9.56 -7.31 11.55
CA ALA A 141 -10.53 -7.44 12.65
C ALA A 141 -9.95 -7.03 14.01
N ASP A 142 -8.63 -7.15 14.18
CA ASP A 142 -7.96 -6.75 15.43
C ASP A 142 -7.99 -5.24 15.64
N LEU A 143 -8.05 -4.46 14.56
CA LEU A 143 -8.21 -3.00 14.62
C LEU A 143 -9.65 -2.56 14.85
N GLY A 144 -10.64 -3.36 14.51
CA GLY A 144 -12.05 -3.10 14.82
C GLY A 144 -12.34 -3.07 16.33
N ALA A 145 -11.43 -3.62 17.14
CA ALA A 145 -11.49 -3.63 18.59
C ALA A 145 -10.78 -2.45 19.28
N LEU A 146 -10.33 -1.44 18.53
CA LEU A 146 -9.71 -0.21 19.07
C LEU A 146 -10.75 0.68 19.75
N VAL A 147 -11.43 0.13 20.71
CA VAL A 147 -12.25 0.89 21.65
C VAL A 147 -11.37 1.20 22.86
N GLY A 148 -11.09 2.46 23.03
CA GLY A 148 -10.50 3.09 24.18
C GLY A 148 -9.77 2.19 25.18
N GLY A 149 -8.44 2.09 25.05
CA GLY A 149 -7.63 1.47 26.09
C GLY A 149 -6.62 0.42 25.66
N ALA A 150 -6.44 0.14 24.37
CA ALA A 150 -5.24 -0.55 23.92
C ALA A 150 -4.04 0.36 24.18
N ALA A 151 -2.92 -0.18 24.69
CA ALA A 151 -1.73 0.60 25.03
C ALA A 151 -1.19 1.45 23.87
N ASP A 152 -1.43 0.98 22.64
CA ASP A 152 -0.98 1.62 21.40
C ASP A 152 -1.95 2.72 20.90
N TYR A 153 -3.18 2.77 21.42
CA TYR A 153 -4.21 3.72 20.99
C TYR A 153 -4.94 4.33 22.19
N PRO A 154 -4.33 5.28 22.90
CA PRO A 154 -4.92 5.90 24.09
C PRO A 154 -6.24 6.58 23.77
N ALA A 155 -7.24 6.42 24.64
CA ALA A 155 -8.59 6.89 24.42
C ALA A 155 -8.73 8.42 24.39
N ASN A 156 -7.77 9.14 24.96
CA ASN A 156 -7.79 10.61 25.09
C ASN A 156 -7.30 11.35 23.83
N PHE A 157 -7.08 10.63 22.73
CA PHE A 157 -6.79 11.24 21.42
C PHE A 157 -8.02 11.24 20.52
N ARG A 158 -8.20 12.31 19.78
CA ARG A 158 -9.24 12.38 18.75
C ARG A 158 -8.70 11.74 17.47
N ARG A 159 -9.49 10.88 16.83
CA ARG A 159 -9.09 10.16 15.63
C ARG A 159 -10.05 10.37 14.49
N LEU A 160 -9.51 10.36 13.27
CA LEU A 160 -10.26 10.34 12.04
C LEU A 160 -9.86 9.11 11.24
N GLN A 161 -10.85 8.31 10.86
CA GLN A 161 -10.66 7.24 9.89
C GLN A 161 -11.00 7.76 8.49
N ILE A 162 -10.09 7.52 7.56
CA ILE A 162 -10.24 7.84 6.15
C ILE A 162 -10.18 6.54 5.38
N SER A 163 -11.15 6.29 4.51
CA SER A 163 -11.09 5.19 3.54
C SER A 163 -11.17 5.74 2.13
N LYS A 164 -10.38 5.16 1.21
CA LYS A 164 -10.36 5.57 -0.19
C LYS A 164 -10.10 4.37 -1.09
N THR A 165 -10.89 4.27 -2.17
CA THR A 165 -10.61 3.36 -3.28
C THR A 165 -9.96 4.14 -4.42
N ILE A 166 -8.88 3.59 -4.96
CA ILE A 166 -8.12 4.11 -6.09
C ILE A 166 -8.17 3.05 -7.18
N PHE A 167 -8.72 3.38 -8.34
CA PHE A 167 -8.69 2.51 -9.50
C PHE A 167 -7.36 2.67 -10.23
N LEU A 168 -6.78 1.55 -10.63
CA LEU A 168 -5.53 1.47 -11.37
C LEU A 168 -5.88 1.39 -12.86
N TYR A 169 -5.75 2.49 -13.56
CA TYR A 169 -5.93 2.49 -15.02
C TYR A 169 -4.63 2.03 -15.67
N ASN A 170 -4.63 0.81 -16.18
CA ASN A 170 -3.59 0.35 -17.08
C ASN A 170 -3.97 0.76 -18.50
N GLU A 171 -3.51 1.90 -18.96
CA GLU A 171 -3.62 2.24 -20.40
C GLU A 171 -2.71 1.28 -21.19
N GLY A 172 -3.32 0.35 -21.91
CA GLY A 172 -2.68 -0.48 -22.91
C GLY A 172 -2.59 -1.96 -22.55
N ALA A 173 -3.67 -2.66 -22.72
CA ALA A 173 -3.67 -4.06 -23.11
C ALA A 173 -3.70 -4.16 -24.63
#